data_a2a379444c099dee63bf2193dfbe8972
#
_entry.id   a2a379444c099dee63bf2193dfbe8972
#
_cell.length_a   1.000
_cell.length_b   1.000
_cell.length_c   1.000
_cell.angle_alpha   90.00
_cell.angle_beta   90.00
_cell.angle_gamma   90.00
#
_symmetry.space_group_name_H-M   'P 1'
#
loop_
_entity.id
_entity.type
_entity.pdbx_description
1 polymer ?
#
loop_
_entity_poly.entity_id
_entity_poly.type
_entity_poly.pdbx_seq_one_letter_code
_entity_poly.pdbx_strand_id
1 'polypeptide(L)'
;MKAKDITILLVDDEPDILDIISYNLKAEGYKVKTASSGREGVEKAKKVRPDLILLDVMMPEMDGIEACEQIRKTPGLEHTIIAFLTARGEDYSQVAGFEVGADDYIAKPVKPKVLTSRLKALLRRRPLEPATSEERTTLGDMVIDIERYHIEIKGKVVDLPRKEFELLGLLASKPGKVFTR
;
A
#
# COMPACT_ATOMS: atom_id res chain seq x y z
N MET A 1 0.33 15.23 5.24
CA MET A 1 1.10 14.58 6.34
C MET A 1 2.58 14.92 6.21
N LYS A 2 3.27 15.16 7.32
CA LYS A 2 4.72 15.35 7.31
C LYS A 2 5.39 13.96 7.40
N ALA A 3 6.53 13.75 6.74
CA ALA A 3 7.22 12.44 6.77
C ALA A 3 7.42 11.89 8.20
N LYS A 4 7.67 12.77 9.17
CA LYS A 4 7.84 12.42 10.59
C LYS A 4 6.61 11.79 11.27
N ASP A 5 5.44 11.88 10.65
CA ASP A 5 4.21 11.30 11.18
C ASP A 5 3.91 9.93 10.57
N ILE A 6 4.65 9.54 9.55
CA ILE A 6 4.48 8.29 8.80
C ILE A 6 5.37 7.20 9.40
N THR A 7 4.77 6.06 9.71
CA THR A 7 5.46 4.87 10.19
C THR A 7 5.55 3.82 9.08
N ILE A 8 6.78 3.41 8.75
CA ILE A 8 7.07 2.37 7.76
C ILE A 8 7.58 1.14 8.50
N LEU A 9 6.99 -0.02 8.23
CA LEU A 9 7.52 -1.31 8.65
C LEU A 9 8.30 -1.92 7.48
N LEU A 10 9.56 -2.22 7.69
CA LEU A 10 10.43 -2.90 6.73
C LEU A 10 10.66 -4.34 7.19
N VAL A 11 10.35 -5.30 6.33
CA VAL A 11 10.45 -6.74 6.62
C VAL A 11 11.34 -7.38 5.56
N ASP A 12 12.46 -7.93 5.97
CA ASP A 12 13.46 -8.56 5.10
C ASP A 12 14.35 -9.45 5.97
N ASP A 13 14.73 -10.64 5.52
CA ASP A 13 15.60 -11.53 6.30
C ASP A 13 17.10 -11.20 6.15
N GLU A 14 17.44 -10.32 5.22
CA GLU A 14 18.80 -9.84 5.01
C GLU A 14 19.09 -8.61 5.90
N PRO A 15 19.96 -8.69 6.93
CA PRO A 15 20.27 -7.58 7.83
C PRO A 15 20.83 -6.35 7.11
N ASP A 16 21.67 -6.56 6.11
CA ASP A 16 22.27 -5.47 5.32
C ASP A 16 21.21 -4.67 4.56
N ILE A 17 20.18 -5.33 4.04
CA ILE A 17 19.05 -4.68 3.36
C ILE A 17 18.24 -3.86 4.36
N LEU A 18 17.95 -4.44 5.54
CA LEU A 18 17.27 -3.72 6.62
C LEU A 18 18.02 -2.44 7.00
N ASP A 19 19.34 -2.52 7.17
CA ASP A 19 20.17 -1.39 7.58
C ASP A 19 20.22 -0.30 6.51
N ILE A 20 20.51 -0.66 5.26
CA ILE A 20 20.62 0.29 4.15
C ILE A 20 19.28 1.00 3.90
N ILE A 21 18.19 0.26 3.80
CA ILE A 21 16.87 0.83 3.51
C ILE A 21 16.39 1.66 4.70
N SER A 22 16.53 1.14 5.94
CA SER A 22 16.15 1.84 7.16
C SER A 22 16.90 3.17 7.31
N TYR A 23 18.21 3.20 7.05
CA TYR A 23 19.02 4.42 7.08
C TYR A 23 18.47 5.47 6.08
N ASN A 24 18.24 5.08 4.84
CA ASN A 24 17.74 6.00 3.82
C ASN A 24 16.35 6.55 4.15
N LEU A 25 15.44 5.71 4.65
CA LEU A 25 14.09 6.13 5.01
C LEU A 25 14.08 7.05 6.24
N LYS A 26 14.92 6.78 7.23
CA LYS A 26 15.10 7.67 8.39
C LYS A 26 15.68 9.02 7.99
N ALA A 27 16.62 9.06 7.04
CA ALA A 27 17.18 10.30 6.50
C ALA A 27 16.13 11.16 5.79
N GLU A 28 15.10 10.54 5.17
CA GLU A 28 13.93 11.23 4.60
C GLU A 28 12.89 11.67 5.67
N GLY A 29 13.12 11.34 6.93
CA GLY A 29 12.30 11.75 8.07
C GLY A 29 11.19 10.78 8.46
N TYR A 30 11.12 9.56 7.89
CA TYR A 30 10.14 8.56 8.25
C TYR A 30 10.48 7.86 9.58
N LYS A 31 9.44 7.42 10.31
CA LYS A 31 9.60 6.49 11.42
C LYS A 31 9.73 5.08 10.85
N VAL A 32 10.85 4.41 11.09
CA VAL A 32 11.08 3.06 10.55
C VAL A 32 11.13 2.04 11.67
N LYS A 33 10.36 0.96 11.50
CA LYS A 33 10.43 -0.28 12.27
C LYS A 33 10.89 -1.39 11.34
N THR A 34 11.67 -2.33 11.85
CA THR A 34 12.20 -3.45 11.07
C THR A 34 11.74 -4.78 11.65
N ALA A 35 11.64 -5.78 10.80
CA ALA A 35 11.43 -7.19 11.16
C ALA A 35 12.30 -8.06 10.26
N SER A 36 12.83 -9.15 10.81
CA SER A 36 13.77 -10.05 10.14
C SER A 36 13.14 -11.35 9.63
N SER A 37 11.81 -11.45 9.68
CA SER A 37 11.05 -12.58 9.13
C SER A 37 9.60 -12.22 8.88
N GLY A 38 8.90 -12.98 8.02
CA GLY A 38 7.48 -12.78 7.75
C GLY A 38 6.62 -12.83 9.01
N ARG A 39 6.87 -13.82 9.87
CA ARG A 39 6.14 -13.97 11.14
C ARG A 39 6.33 -12.76 12.06
N GLU A 40 7.56 -12.30 12.24
CA GLU A 40 7.84 -11.09 13.02
C GLU A 40 7.20 -9.86 12.40
N GLY A 41 7.20 -9.76 11.07
CA GLY A 41 6.54 -8.71 10.30
C GLY A 41 5.06 -8.61 10.59
N VAL A 42 4.33 -9.74 10.53
CA VAL A 42 2.91 -9.82 10.86
C VAL A 42 2.65 -9.37 12.30
N GLU A 43 3.40 -9.90 13.27
CA GLU A 43 3.21 -9.53 14.68
C GLU A 43 3.55 -8.06 14.97
N LYS A 44 4.58 -7.52 14.33
CA LYS A 44 4.90 -6.09 14.44
C LYS A 44 3.86 -5.21 13.76
N ALA A 45 3.32 -5.62 12.60
CA ALA A 45 2.27 -4.88 11.93
C ALA A 45 1.03 -4.72 12.81
N LYS A 46 0.59 -5.78 13.48
CA LYS A 46 -0.53 -5.75 14.44
C LYS A 46 -0.32 -4.74 15.58
N LYS A 47 0.91 -4.66 16.11
CA LYS A 47 1.25 -3.80 17.25
C LYS A 47 1.47 -2.34 16.85
N VAL A 48 2.16 -2.12 15.73
CA VAL A 48 2.64 -0.79 15.31
C VAL A 48 1.60 -0.08 14.45
N ARG A 49 0.75 -0.84 13.75
CA ARG A 49 -0.21 -0.32 12.75
C ARG A 49 0.46 0.65 11.79
N PRO A 50 1.41 0.18 10.97
CA PRO A 50 2.19 1.04 10.11
C PRO A 50 1.34 1.63 8.99
N ASP A 51 1.77 2.76 8.48
CA ASP A 51 1.16 3.42 7.33
C ASP A 51 1.51 2.72 6.02
N LEU A 52 2.72 2.14 5.98
CA LEU A 52 3.23 1.41 4.83
C LEU A 52 4.14 0.27 5.29
N ILE A 53 4.06 -0.85 4.59
CA ILE A 53 4.92 -2.01 4.79
C ILE A 53 5.74 -2.22 3.52
N LEU A 54 7.05 -2.28 3.67
CA LEU A 54 7.97 -2.83 2.68
C LEU A 54 8.23 -4.28 3.07
N LEU A 55 7.93 -5.22 2.20
CA LEU A 55 7.90 -6.64 2.53
C LEU A 55 8.68 -7.44 1.50
N ASP A 56 9.76 -8.07 1.92
CA ASP A 56 10.47 -8.99 1.04
C ASP A 56 9.58 -10.19 0.69
N VAL A 57 9.66 -10.64 -0.56
CA VAL A 57 8.89 -11.79 -1.03
C VAL A 57 9.53 -13.09 -0.55
N MET A 58 10.86 -13.20 -0.69
CA MET A 58 11.60 -14.44 -0.46
C MET A 58 12.19 -14.47 0.95
N MET A 59 11.44 -15.00 1.90
CA MET A 59 11.91 -15.20 3.28
C MET A 59 11.71 -16.66 3.71
N PRO A 60 12.59 -17.20 4.58
CA PRO A 60 12.43 -18.54 5.12
C PRO A 60 11.19 -18.66 6.03
N GLU A 61 10.63 -19.85 6.14
CA GLU A 61 9.45 -20.25 6.94
C GLU A 61 8.14 -19.63 6.50
N MET A 62 8.03 -18.32 6.49
CA MET A 62 6.86 -17.56 6.04
C MET A 62 7.32 -16.53 5.00
N ASP A 63 6.94 -16.74 3.76
CA ASP A 63 7.25 -15.82 2.67
C ASP A 63 6.42 -14.52 2.75
N GLY A 64 6.79 -13.54 1.92
CA GLY A 64 6.11 -12.25 1.92
C GLY A 64 4.67 -12.32 1.44
N ILE A 65 4.32 -13.25 0.57
CA ILE A 65 2.97 -13.43 0.04
C ILE A 65 2.06 -13.91 1.16
N GLU A 66 2.46 -14.96 1.89
CA GLU A 66 1.73 -15.46 3.05
C GLU A 66 1.61 -14.41 4.16
N ALA A 67 2.70 -13.68 4.42
CA ALA A 67 2.69 -12.58 5.40
C ALA A 67 1.70 -11.46 4.98
N CYS A 68 1.66 -11.10 3.69
CA CYS A 68 0.72 -10.13 3.15
C CYS A 68 -0.74 -10.57 3.35
N GLU A 69 -1.06 -11.82 3.04
CA GLU A 69 -2.40 -12.37 3.27
C GLU A 69 -2.82 -12.28 4.73
N GLN A 70 -1.93 -12.64 5.66
CA GLN A 70 -2.22 -12.58 7.08
C GLN A 70 -2.42 -11.13 7.56
N ILE A 71 -1.64 -10.18 7.04
CA ILE A 71 -1.79 -8.76 7.33
C ILE A 71 -3.15 -8.26 6.80
N ARG A 72 -3.53 -8.59 5.58
CA ARG A 72 -4.82 -8.20 4.98
C ARG A 72 -6.03 -8.74 5.75
N LYS A 73 -5.91 -9.93 6.32
CA LYS A 73 -6.96 -10.55 7.18
C LYS A 73 -7.00 -9.97 8.60
N THR A 74 -6.05 -9.10 8.97
CA THR A 74 -5.96 -8.53 10.31
C THR A 74 -6.83 -7.28 10.44
N PRO A 75 -7.80 -7.21 11.38
CA PRO A 75 -8.66 -6.05 11.56
C PRO A 75 -7.88 -4.75 11.80
N GLY A 76 -8.17 -3.74 10.96
CA GLY A 76 -7.54 -2.42 10.99
C GLY A 76 -6.21 -2.33 10.24
N LEU A 77 -5.83 -3.36 9.47
CA LEU A 77 -4.69 -3.37 8.55
C LEU A 77 -5.09 -3.60 7.09
N GLU A 78 -6.38 -3.70 6.81
CA GLU A 78 -6.94 -4.00 5.48
C GLU A 78 -6.46 -3.00 4.42
N HIS A 79 -6.31 -1.74 4.82
CA HIS A 79 -5.93 -0.63 3.94
C HIS A 79 -4.48 -0.17 4.13
N THR A 80 -3.67 -0.87 4.94
CA THR A 80 -2.24 -0.58 5.06
C THR A 80 -1.57 -0.76 3.70
N ILE A 81 -0.79 0.22 3.27
CA ILE A 81 -0.08 0.12 1.99
C ILE A 81 1.00 -0.95 2.11
N ILE A 82 1.00 -1.92 1.17
CA ILE A 82 2.02 -2.98 1.11
C ILE A 82 2.72 -2.92 -0.24
N ALA A 83 4.03 -2.69 -0.21
CA ALA A 83 4.88 -2.78 -1.39
C ALA A 83 5.90 -3.92 -1.20
N PHE A 84 5.93 -4.84 -2.15
CA PHE A 84 6.88 -5.93 -2.13
C PHE A 84 8.27 -5.50 -2.59
N LEU A 85 9.29 -6.06 -1.95
CA LEU A 85 10.67 -6.05 -2.42
C LEU A 85 10.94 -7.39 -3.13
N THR A 86 11.31 -7.37 -4.41
CA THR A 86 11.46 -8.60 -5.20
C THR A 86 12.83 -8.67 -5.87
N ALA A 87 13.39 -9.85 -6.03
CA ALA A 87 14.53 -10.05 -6.89
C ALA A 87 14.14 -9.88 -8.39
N ARG A 88 15.07 -9.49 -9.25
CA ARG A 88 14.82 -9.41 -10.69
C ARG A 88 14.54 -10.80 -11.27
N GLY A 89 13.43 -10.94 -11.99
CA GLY A 89 13.07 -12.18 -12.72
C GLY A 89 11.97 -13.00 -12.07
N GLU A 90 11.33 -12.51 -10.99
CA GLU A 90 10.25 -13.20 -10.32
C GLU A 90 8.86 -12.77 -10.84
N ASP A 91 8.60 -12.99 -12.13
CA ASP A 91 7.31 -12.66 -12.75
C ASP A 91 6.14 -13.37 -12.06
N TYR A 92 6.34 -14.60 -11.58
CA TYR A 92 5.33 -15.37 -10.85
C TYR A 92 4.97 -14.71 -9.51
N SER A 93 5.95 -14.20 -8.78
CA SER A 93 5.74 -13.50 -7.52
C SER A 93 4.93 -12.21 -7.69
N GLN A 94 5.07 -11.55 -8.84
CA GLN A 94 4.30 -10.33 -9.13
C GLN A 94 2.81 -10.64 -9.35
N VAL A 95 2.48 -11.69 -10.08
CA VAL A 95 1.09 -12.09 -10.32
C VAL A 95 0.42 -12.53 -9.02
N ALA A 96 1.05 -13.46 -8.29
CA ALA A 96 0.54 -13.96 -7.01
C ALA A 96 0.36 -12.84 -5.97
N GLY A 97 1.31 -11.91 -5.90
CA GLY A 97 1.22 -10.83 -4.93
C GLY A 97 0.16 -9.77 -5.25
N PHE A 98 -0.18 -9.54 -6.53
CA PHE A 98 -1.34 -8.69 -6.87
C PHE A 98 -2.66 -9.34 -6.46
N GLU A 99 -2.75 -10.66 -6.54
CA GLU A 99 -3.93 -11.42 -6.10
C GLU A 99 -4.13 -11.31 -4.58
N VAL A 100 -3.05 -11.25 -3.80
CA VAL A 100 -3.12 -11.08 -2.33
C VAL A 100 -3.25 -9.62 -1.88
N GLY A 101 -3.34 -8.68 -2.80
CA GLY A 101 -3.64 -7.28 -2.52
C GLY A 101 -2.44 -6.38 -2.22
N ALA A 102 -1.29 -6.62 -2.83
CA ALA A 102 -0.16 -5.69 -2.80
C ALA A 102 -0.45 -4.41 -3.62
N ASP A 103 0.13 -3.32 -3.19
CA ASP A 103 -0.06 -1.99 -3.78
C ASP A 103 1.03 -1.62 -4.79
N ASP A 104 2.24 -2.16 -4.67
CA ASP A 104 3.37 -1.95 -5.60
C ASP A 104 4.43 -3.05 -5.46
N TYR A 105 5.35 -3.07 -6.43
CA TYR A 105 6.53 -3.94 -6.49
C TYR A 105 7.79 -3.12 -6.75
N ILE A 106 8.83 -3.38 -5.97
CA ILE A 106 10.10 -2.67 -6.04
C ILE A 106 11.21 -3.70 -6.21
N ALA A 107 11.84 -3.70 -7.39
CA ALA A 107 12.90 -4.65 -7.69
C ALA A 107 14.18 -4.35 -6.89
N LYS A 108 14.77 -5.37 -6.29
CA LYS A 108 16.15 -5.35 -5.76
C LYS A 108 17.17 -5.40 -6.92
N PRO A 109 18.32 -4.72 -6.89
CA PRO A 109 18.79 -3.86 -5.80
C PRO A 109 18.05 -2.52 -5.72
N VAL A 110 17.66 -2.15 -4.51
CA VAL A 110 16.80 -0.97 -4.27
C VAL A 110 17.62 0.32 -4.37
N LYS A 111 17.34 1.13 -5.38
CA LYS A 111 17.95 2.45 -5.52
C LYS A 111 17.25 3.46 -4.60
N PRO A 112 17.94 4.14 -3.65
CA PRO A 112 17.30 5.01 -2.65
C PRO A 112 16.35 6.06 -3.23
N LYS A 113 16.77 6.77 -4.28
CA LYS A 113 15.93 7.79 -4.94
C LYS A 113 14.66 7.22 -5.57
N VAL A 114 14.74 6.01 -6.14
CA VAL A 114 13.59 5.32 -6.75
C VAL A 114 12.63 4.88 -5.66
N LEU A 115 13.16 4.27 -4.58
CA LEU A 115 12.36 3.87 -3.42
C LEU A 115 11.59 5.07 -2.85
N THR A 116 12.29 6.14 -2.50
CA THR A 116 11.67 7.33 -1.92
C THR A 116 10.59 7.93 -2.84
N SER A 117 10.83 7.98 -4.15
CA SER A 117 9.84 8.47 -5.11
C SER A 117 8.59 7.61 -5.15
N ARG A 118 8.73 6.27 -5.16
CA ARG A 118 7.60 5.32 -5.15
C ARG A 118 6.81 5.40 -3.84
N LEU A 119 7.50 5.43 -2.71
CA LEU A 119 6.84 5.57 -1.40
C LEU A 119 6.05 6.88 -1.29
N LYS A 120 6.61 7.99 -1.75
CA LYS A 120 5.89 9.27 -1.80
C LYS A 120 4.66 9.21 -2.69
N ALA A 121 4.71 8.46 -3.79
CA ALA A 121 3.56 8.26 -4.67
C ALA A 121 2.48 7.37 -4.03
N LEU A 122 2.88 6.28 -3.37
CA LEU A 122 1.97 5.38 -2.66
C LEU A 122 1.29 6.09 -1.48
N LEU A 123 2.07 6.81 -0.66
CA LEU A 123 1.57 7.52 0.51
C LEU A 123 0.62 8.68 0.16
N ARG A 124 0.73 9.28 -1.03
CA ARG A 124 -0.25 10.26 -1.52
C ARG A 124 -1.60 9.64 -1.85
N ARG A 125 -1.66 8.33 -2.11
CA ARG A 125 -2.88 7.59 -2.42
C ARG A 125 -3.60 7.07 -1.16
N ARG A 126 -3.03 7.32 0.03
CA ARG A 126 -3.67 6.93 1.29
C ARG A 126 -4.86 7.84 1.53
N PRO A 127 -6.04 7.30 1.88
CA PRO A 127 -7.13 8.11 2.41
C PRO A 127 -6.63 8.83 3.67
N LEU A 128 -6.52 10.13 3.63
CA LEU A 128 -6.29 10.94 4.83
C LEU A 128 -7.54 10.82 5.73
N GLU A 129 -7.36 10.86 7.06
CA GLU A 129 -8.48 10.97 8.01
C GLU A 129 -9.48 12.06 7.57
N PRO A 130 -10.74 12.02 8.03
CA PRO A 130 -11.86 12.65 7.38
C PRO A 130 -11.58 14.12 7.05
N ALA A 131 -11.15 14.36 5.84
CA ALA A 131 -11.14 15.69 5.26
C ALA A 131 -12.59 16.11 5.00
N THR A 132 -12.84 17.37 5.27
CA THR A 132 -14.05 18.13 5.01
C THR A 132 -14.73 17.75 3.68
N SER A 133 -16.03 17.81 3.65
CA SER A 133 -17.05 17.40 2.68
C SER A 133 -16.82 17.69 1.17
N GLU A 134 -15.62 18.05 0.72
CA GLU A 134 -15.36 18.53 -0.64
C GLU A 134 -14.90 17.44 -1.66
N GLU A 135 -14.59 16.22 -1.22
CA GLU A 135 -14.07 15.16 -2.12
C GLU A 135 -15.04 13.99 -2.38
N ARG A 136 -16.30 14.16 -2.00
CA ARG A 136 -17.36 13.23 -2.39
C ARG A 136 -17.99 13.65 -3.71
N THR A 137 -17.86 12.80 -4.70
CA THR A 137 -18.55 12.99 -5.98
C THR A 137 -19.89 12.29 -5.94
N THR A 138 -20.98 13.07 -6.05
CA THR A 138 -22.34 12.53 -6.13
C THR A 138 -22.82 12.55 -7.58
N LEU A 139 -23.19 11.40 -8.10
CA LEU A 139 -23.73 11.22 -9.46
C LEU A 139 -25.09 10.50 -9.37
N GLY A 140 -26.17 11.25 -9.35
CA GLY A 140 -27.50 10.70 -9.11
C GLY A 140 -27.58 9.99 -7.75
N ASP A 141 -27.91 8.69 -7.76
CA ASP A 141 -28.00 7.86 -6.55
C ASP A 141 -26.64 7.27 -6.09
N MET A 142 -25.55 7.59 -6.79
CA MET A 142 -24.22 7.09 -6.50
C MET A 142 -23.39 8.15 -5.77
N VAL A 143 -22.79 7.78 -4.66
CA VAL A 143 -21.81 8.57 -3.92
C VAL A 143 -20.48 7.86 -3.99
N ILE A 144 -19.46 8.54 -4.51
CA ILE A 144 -18.09 8.03 -4.61
C ILE A 144 -17.23 8.88 -3.68
N ASP A 145 -16.67 8.24 -2.67
CA ASP A 145 -15.68 8.81 -1.78
C ASP A 145 -14.29 8.28 -2.22
N ILE A 146 -13.59 9.11 -3.01
CA ILE A 146 -12.31 8.73 -3.63
C ILE A 146 -11.24 8.52 -2.56
N GLU A 147 -11.30 9.30 -1.47
CA GLU A 147 -10.33 9.17 -0.39
C GLU A 147 -10.49 7.86 0.39
N ARG A 148 -11.73 7.46 0.61
CA ARG A 148 -12.05 6.25 1.39
C ARG A 148 -12.15 4.98 0.54
N TYR A 149 -11.97 5.08 -0.78
CA TYR A 149 -12.24 3.97 -1.71
C TYR A 149 -13.63 3.37 -1.50
N HIS A 150 -14.61 4.23 -1.22
CA HIS A 150 -15.95 3.84 -0.84
C HIS A 150 -16.97 4.28 -1.89
N ILE A 151 -17.84 3.36 -2.26
CA ILE A 151 -18.96 3.62 -3.17
C ILE A 151 -20.25 3.23 -2.48
N GLU A 152 -21.21 4.11 -2.57
CA GLU A 152 -22.57 3.87 -2.11
C GLU A 152 -23.54 4.11 -3.24
N ILE A 153 -24.42 3.15 -3.53
CA ILE A 153 -25.49 3.26 -4.52
C ILE A 153 -26.81 3.02 -3.81
N LYS A 154 -27.67 4.03 -3.81
CA LYS A 154 -28.99 3.99 -3.12
C LYS A 154 -28.88 3.54 -1.65
N GLY A 155 -27.89 4.04 -0.93
CA GLY A 155 -27.66 3.70 0.48
C GLY A 155 -27.01 2.33 0.72
N LYS A 156 -26.59 1.62 -0.33
CA LYS A 156 -25.90 0.33 -0.22
C LYS A 156 -24.45 0.47 -0.62
N VAL A 157 -23.56 -0.02 0.25
CA VAL A 157 -22.13 -0.08 -0.03
C VAL A 157 -21.85 -1.10 -1.13
N VAL A 158 -21.03 -0.72 -2.09
CA VAL A 158 -20.58 -1.56 -3.19
C VAL A 158 -19.05 -1.65 -3.13
N ASP A 159 -18.55 -2.87 -2.94
CA ASP A 159 -17.12 -3.14 -2.99
C ASP A 159 -16.68 -3.37 -4.43
N LEU A 160 -15.68 -2.62 -4.88
CA LEU A 160 -15.04 -2.82 -6.18
C LEU A 160 -13.55 -3.12 -5.99
N PRO A 161 -12.99 -3.99 -6.84
CA PRO A 161 -11.55 -4.12 -6.94
C PRO A 161 -10.90 -2.76 -7.19
N ARG A 162 -9.73 -2.52 -6.60
CA ARG A 162 -9.07 -1.22 -6.58
C ARG A 162 -8.96 -0.55 -7.95
N LYS A 163 -8.55 -1.30 -8.98
CA LYS A 163 -8.41 -0.76 -10.35
C LYS A 163 -9.74 -0.32 -10.94
N GLU A 164 -10.80 -1.02 -10.64
CA GLU A 164 -12.16 -0.68 -11.08
C GLU A 164 -12.65 0.57 -10.37
N PHE A 165 -12.37 0.69 -9.07
CA PHE A 165 -12.67 1.90 -8.30
C PHE A 165 -11.91 3.13 -8.84
N GLU A 166 -10.59 3.00 -9.10
CA GLU A 166 -9.78 4.09 -9.65
C GLU A 166 -10.29 4.54 -11.03
N LEU A 167 -10.68 3.58 -11.88
CA LEU A 167 -11.29 3.87 -13.19
C LEU A 167 -12.64 4.60 -13.02
N LEU A 168 -13.49 4.13 -12.14
CA LEU A 168 -14.78 4.77 -11.86
C LEU A 168 -14.58 6.19 -11.32
N GLY A 169 -13.66 6.39 -10.39
CA GLY A 169 -13.32 7.70 -9.85
C GLY A 169 -12.82 8.67 -10.93
N LEU A 170 -11.98 8.18 -11.85
CA LEU A 170 -11.52 8.96 -13.01
C LEU A 170 -12.67 9.37 -13.92
N LEU A 171 -13.56 8.44 -14.25
CA LEU A 171 -14.73 8.71 -15.10
C LEU A 171 -15.71 9.68 -14.42
N ALA A 172 -15.94 9.50 -13.12
CA ALA A 172 -16.82 10.34 -12.32
C ALA A 172 -16.31 11.77 -12.12
N SER A 173 -14.99 11.96 -12.11
CA SER A 173 -14.37 13.28 -11.93
C SER A 173 -14.64 14.25 -13.10
N LYS A 174 -14.98 13.73 -14.28
CA LYS A 174 -15.27 14.51 -15.50
C LYS A 174 -16.43 13.91 -16.29
N PRO A 175 -17.68 14.04 -15.80
CA PRO A 175 -18.84 13.53 -16.48
C PRO A 175 -18.98 14.09 -17.91
N GLY A 176 -19.28 13.25 -18.86
CA GLY A 176 -19.44 13.64 -20.28
C GLY A 176 -18.15 13.76 -21.07
N LYS A 177 -16.96 13.59 -20.45
CA LYS A 177 -15.70 13.56 -21.17
C LYS A 177 -15.39 12.16 -21.69
N VAL A 178 -15.04 12.06 -22.97
CA VAL A 178 -14.53 10.82 -23.57
C VAL A 178 -13.03 10.75 -23.27
N PHE A 179 -12.59 9.63 -22.67
CA PHE A 179 -11.18 9.32 -22.47
C PHE A 179 -10.73 8.37 -23.59
N THR A 180 -9.75 8.80 -24.37
CA THR A 180 -9.09 7.98 -25.40
C THR A 180 -7.80 7.40 -24.84
N ARG A 181 -7.34 6.31 -25.45
CA ARG A 181 -6.02 5.69 -25.15
C ARG A 181 -4.90 6.64 -25.47
#